data_1b874e55983fa67fcdf1b55d986aba87
#
_entry.id   1b874e55983fa67fcdf1b55d986aba87
#
_cell.length_a   1.000
_cell.length_b   1.000
_cell.length_c   1.000
_cell.angle_alpha   90.00
_cell.angle_beta   90.00
_cell.angle_gamma   90.00
#
_symmetry.space_group_name_H-M   'P 1'
#
loop_
_entity.id
_entity.type
_entity.pdbx_description
1 polymer ?
#
loop_
_entity_poly.entity_id
_entity_poly.type
_entity_poly.pdbx_seq_one_letter_code
_entity_poly.pdbx_strand_id
1 'polypeptide(L)'
;LGHDFHSEVDYHRSKDKKMENLKSPTWRNLLNLLKEAGVEPSQCFFTNFFMGLRAGAATTGVFPGRKDARFVAACSAFFLTQLRLMKPRGILVLGSEVPSLIAPLSPQLSPWIGARLGDIDRQQAAPRSAVLFTPDVPACTVVSLIHPSLRHANLRHRTKALGQDAHAHEVELVQRACEELNDN
;
A
#
# COMPACT_ATOMS: atom_id res chain seq x y z
N LEU A 1 2.26 0.56 2.49
CA LEU A 1 2.76 1.38 1.37
C LEU A 1 1.62 2.11 0.69
N GLY A 2 1.57 3.43 0.85
CA GLY A 2 0.63 4.34 0.17
C GLY A 2 1.15 4.83 -1.18
N HIS A 3 0.39 5.73 -1.82
CA HIS A 3 0.69 6.27 -3.13
C HIS A 3 1.60 7.51 -3.06
N ASP A 4 1.21 8.55 -2.34
CA ASP A 4 1.95 9.81 -2.17
C ASP A 4 1.64 10.51 -0.83
N PHE A 5 2.40 11.55 -0.49
CA PHE A 5 2.32 12.27 0.78
C PHE A 5 1.29 13.41 0.79
N HIS A 6 0.30 13.42 -0.07
CA HIS A 6 -0.68 14.48 -0.21
C HIS A 6 -0.11 15.79 -0.81
N SER A 7 -0.72 16.92 -0.41
CA SER A 7 -0.38 18.25 -0.90
C SER A 7 0.70 18.92 -0.01
N GLU A 8 1.36 19.93 -0.58
CA GLU A 8 2.26 20.80 0.17
C GLU A 8 1.56 21.44 1.38
N VAL A 9 0.31 21.86 1.21
CA VAL A 9 -0.48 22.47 2.30
C VAL A 9 -0.68 21.50 3.46
N ASP A 10 -1.04 20.24 3.17
CA ASP A 10 -1.24 19.24 4.23
C ASP A 10 0.08 18.83 4.89
N TYR A 11 1.14 18.72 4.10
CA TYR A 11 2.48 18.44 4.61
C TYR A 11 2.95 19.52 5.62
N HIS A 12 2.86 20.79 5.24
CA HIS A 12 3.24 21.89 6.15
C HIS A 12 2.37 21.90 7.41
N ARG A 13 1.07 21.67 7.28
CA ARG A 13 0.16 21.58 8.43
C ARG A 13 0.55 20.44 9.39
N SER A 14 0.92 19.27 8.89
CA SER A 14 1.37 18.14 9.72
C SER A 14 2.72 18.44 10.36
N LYS A 15 3.64 19.02 9.60
CA LYS A 15 4.96 19.42 10.09
C LYS A 15 4.87 20.45 11.24
N ASP A 16 4.03 21.46 11.10
CA ASP A 16 3.83 22.49 12.12
C ASP A 16 3.25 21.92 13.42
N LYS A 17 2.35 20.95 13.30
CA LYS A 17 1.77 20.24 14.44
C LYS A 17 2.66 19.14 15.00
N LYS A 18 3.77 18.81 14.34
CA LYS A 18 4.68 17.70 14.68
C LYS A 18 3.99 16.36 14.88
N MET A 19 2.85 16.16 14.25
CA MET A 19 2.06 14.93 14.34
C MET A 19 1.11 14.74 13.15
N GLU A 20 0.88 13.49 12.82
CA GLU A 20 -0.13 13.12 11.83
C GLU A 20 -1.56 13.33 12.34
N ASN A 21 -2.47 13.65 11.42
CA ASN A 21 -3.89 13.74 11.74
C ASN A 21 -4.53 12.34 11.77
N LEU A 22 -4.41 11.65 12.91
CA LEU A 22 -4.97 10.30 13.10
C LEU A 22 -6.51 10.24 12.97
N LYS A 23 -7.20 11.39 13.01
CA LYS A 23 -8.65 11.49 12.77
C LYS A 23 -9.01 11.56 11.29
N SER A 24 -8.02 11.73 10.39
CA SER A 24 -8.28 11.70 8.95
C SER A 24 -8.86 10.35 8.52
N PRO A 25 -9.70 10.30 7.47
CA PRO A 25 -10.26 9.04 6.98
C PRO A 25 -9.19 7.98 6.67
N THR A 26 -8.05 8.40 6.15
CA THR A 26 -6.93 7.49 5.85
C THR A 26 -6.44 6.78 7.11
N TRP A 27 -6.01 7.53 8.10
CA TRP A 27 -5.46 6.96 9.33
C TRP A 27 -6.52 6.21 10.13
N ARG A 28 -7.69 6.79 10.34
CA ARG A 28 -8.77 6.14 11.08
C ARG A 28 -9.12 4.77 10.49
N ASN A 29 -9.34 4.69 9.18
CA ASN A 29 -9.75 3.44 8.54
C ASN A 29 -8.59 2.42 8.45
N LEU A 30 -7.35 2.88 8.27
CA LEU A 30 -6.18 2.00 8.28
C LEU A 30 -5.95 1.41 9.67
N LEU A 31 -5.95 2.23 10.72
CA LEU A 31 -5.75 1.78 12.08
C LEU A 31 -6.86 0.82 12.55
N ASN A 32 -8.10 1.07 12.14
CA ASN A 32 -9.20 0.13 12.42
C ASN A 32 -8.98 -1.22 11.74
N LEU A 33 -8.58 -1.23 10.46
CA LEU A 33 -8.28 -2.47 9.73
C LEU A 33 -7.14 -3.26 10.39
N LEU A 34 -6.04 -2.57 10.76
CA LEU A 34 -4.92 -3.20 11.47
C LEU A 34 -5.36 -3.80 12.81
N LYS A 35 -6.14 -3.04 13.59
CA LYS A 35 -6.68 -3.51 14.88
C LYS A 35 -7.54 -4.77 14.71
N GLU A 36 -8.45 -4.79 13.73
CA GLU A 36 -9.32 -5.94 13.46
C GLU A 36 -8.52 -7.16 13.00
N ALA A 37 -7.42 -6.94 12.27
CA ALA A 37 -6.50 -8.00 11.87
C ALA A 37 -5.52 -8.43 12.98
N GLY A 38 -5.55 -7.80 14.16
CA GLY A 38 -4.63 -8.10 15.27
C GLY A 38 -3.20 -7.57 15.08
N VAL A 39 -3.02 -6.55 14.24
CA VAL A 39 -1.70 -5.96 13.94
C VAL A 39 -1.50 -4.65 14.70
N GLU A 40 -0.45 -4.59 15.50
CA GLU A 40 -0.09 -3.40 16.24
C GLU A 40 0.60 -2.36 15.33
N PRO A 41 0.11 -1.10 15.28
CA PRO A 41 0.72 -0.06 14.46
C PRO A 41 2.21 0.21 14.76
N SER A 42 2.66 -0.05 15.98
CA SER A 42 4.07 0.06 16.39
C SER A 42 5.00 -0.93 15.69
N GLN A 43 4.46 -2.00 15.12
CA GLN A 43 5.17 -2.99 14.31
C GLN A 43 5.19 -2.63 12.81
N CYS A 44 4.53 -1.53 12.43
CA CYS A 44 4.37 -1.12 11.05
C CYS A 44 5.28 0.05 10.69
N PHE A 45 5.90 -0.03 9.52
CA PHE A 45 6.55 1.10 8.88
C PHE A 45 5.63 1.69 7.80
N PHE A 46 5.22 2.94 7.99
CA PHE A 46 4.31 3.64 7.07
C PHE A 46 5.11 4.48 6.08
N THR A 47 4.91 4.23 4.80
CA THR A 47 5.59 4.96 3.73
C THR A 47 4.72 5.06 2.48
N ASN A 48 5.16 5.83 1.50
CA ASN A 48 4.52 5.99 0.21
C ASN A 48 5.51 5.64 -0.92
N PHE A 49 4.98 5.28 -2.09
CA PHE A 49 5.82 4.99 -3.26
C PHE A 49 6.42 6.28 -3.83
N PHE A 50 5.59 7.30 -4.10
CA PHE A 50 6.09 8.58 -4.58
C PHE A 50 6.61 9.44 -3.43
N MET A 51 7.89 9.73 -3.47
CA MET A 51 8.61 10.59 -2.49
C MET A 51 8.53 12.06 -2.92
N GLY A 52 7.31 12.56 -3.13
CA GLY A 52 7.05 13.92 -3.54
C GLY A 52 5.70 14.43 -3.04
N LEU A 53 5.52 15.73 -3.09
CA LEU A 53 4.30 16.41 -2.70
C LEU A 53 3.54 16.90 -3.95
N ARG A 54 2.23 17.01 -3.85
CA ARG A 54 1.41 17.67 -4.85
C ARG A 54 1.45 19.17 -4.61
N ALA A 55 1.64 19.96 -5.67
CA ALA A 55 1.64 21.41 -5.58
C ALA A 55 0.32 21.95 -5.02
N GLY A 56 0.41 22.96 -4.17
CA GLY A 56 -0.73 23.63 -3.57
C GLY A 56 -1.59 22.71 -2.69
N ALA A 57 -2.90 22.71 -2.91
CA ALA A 57 -3.90 21.95 -2.11
C ALA A 57 -4.45 20.72 -2.82
N ALA A 58 -3.91 20.30 -3.94
CA ALA A 58 -4.40 19.14 -4.69
C ALA A 58 -4.13 17.82 -3.92
N THR A 59 -5.19 17.04 -3.64
CA THR A 59 -5.10 15.80 -2.86
C THR A 59 -5.53 14.55 -3.63
N THR A 60 -6.00 14.69 -4.86
CA THR A 60 -6.56 13.61 -5.67
C THR A 60 -6.04 13.61 -7.10
N GLY A 61 -6.34 12.55 -7.85
CA GLY A 61 -5.94 12.39 -9.24
C GLY A 61 -4.57 11.76 -9.41
N VAL A 62 -4.10 11.68 -10.65
CA VAL A 62 -2.79 11.12 -10.99
C VAL A 62 -1.68 11.96 -10.37
N PHE A 63 -0.69 11.33 -9.77
CA PHE A 63 0.45 12.04 -9.20
C PHE A 63 1.25 12.75 -10.31
N PRO A 64 1.56 14.06 -10.20
CA PRO A 64 2.19 14.83 -11.27
C PRO A 64 3.51 14.24 -11.76
N GLY A 65 4.35 13.72 -10.86
CA GLY A 65 5.64 13.10 -11.18
C GLY A 65 5.55 11.71 -11.83
N ARG A 66 4.35 11.11 -11.96
CA ARG A 66 4.20 9.76 -12.54
C ARG A 66 4.71 9.64 -13.98
N LYS A 67 4.66 10.73 -14.75
CA LYS A 67 5.13 10.75 -16.14
C LYS A 67 6.64 10.99 -16.28
N ASP A 68 7.30 11.41 -15.21
CA ASP A 68 8.76 11.58 -15.20
C ASP A 68 9.43 10.24 -14.86
N ALA A 69 10.00 9.59 -15.88
CA ALA A 69 10.65 8.30 -15.73
C ALA A 69 11.85 8.34 -14.76
N ARG A 70 12.58 9.46 -14.69
CA ARG A 70 13.72 9.63 -13.77
C ARG A 70 13.23 9.71 -12.32
N PHE A 71 12.17 10.47 -12.09
CA PHE A 71 11.57 10.56 -10.76
C PHE A 71 10.99 9.21 -10.31
N VAL A 72 10.28 8.49 -11.19
CA VAL A 72 9.75 7.16 -10.89
C VAL A 72 10.89 6.17 -10.59
N ALA A 73 11.97 6.19 -11.36
CA ALA A 73 13.14 5.35 -11.09
C ALA A 73 13.79 5.67 -9.73
N ALA A 74 13.91 6.96 -9.37
CA ALA A 74 14.42 7.39 -8.07
C ALA A 74 13.51 6.91 -6.92
N CYS A 75 12.18 7.02 -7.06
CA CYS A 75 11.22 6.49 -6.08
C CYS A 75 11.32 4.96 -5.94
N SER A 76 11.47 4.24 -7.05
CA SER A 76 11.69 2.80 -7.04
C SER A 76 12.98 2.41 -6.30
N ALA A 77 14.10 3.08 -6.59
CA ALA A 77 15.37 2.86 -5.91
C ALA A 77 15.28 3.15 -4.40
N PHE A 78 14.58 4.22 -4.04
CA PHE A 78 14.34 4.56 -2.63
C PHE A 78 13.46 3.52 -1.92
N PHE A 79 12.41 3.04 -2.57
CA PHE A 79 11.58 1.95 -2.04
C PHE A 79 12.42 0.69 -1.79
N LEU A 80 13.26 0.27 -2.74
CA LEU A 80 14.16 -0.86 -2.56
C LEU A 80 15.16 -0.64 -1.41
N THR A 81 15.63 0.59 -1.22
CA THR A 81 16.48 0.95 -0.07
C THR A 81 15.72 0.80 1.25
N GLN A 82 14.46 1.24 1.31
CA GLN A 82 13.62 1.02 2.50
C GLN A 82 13.44 -0.48 2.79
N LEU A 83 13.23 -1.32 1.77
CA LEU A 83 13.12 -2.77 1.97
C LEU A 83 14.41 -3.38 2.55
N ARG A 84 15.59 -2.93 2.09
CA ARG A 84 16.87 -3.40 2.64
C ARG A 84 17.04 -3.04 4.12
N LEU A 85 16.61 -1.85 4.50
CA LEU A 85 16.72 -1.37 5.89
C LEU A 85 15.68 -2.02 6.80
N MET A 86 14.44 -2.09 6.34
CA MET A 86 13.31 -2.54 7.18
C MET A 86 13.12 -4.05 7.17
N LYS A 87 13.54 -4.73 6.09
CA LYS A 87 13.37 -6.18 5.88
C LYS A 87 11.95 -6.65 6.24
N PRO A 88 10.91 -6.04 5.66
CA PRO A 88 9.55 -6.34 6.04
C PRO A 88 9.19 -7.77 5.64
N ARG A 89 8.45 -8.46 6.50
CA ARG A 89 7.89 -9.78 6.18
C ARG A 89 6.59 -9.67 5.39
N GLY A 90 5.83 -8.59 5.61
CA GLY A 90 4.59 -8.29 4.89
C GLY A 90 4.57 -6.86 4.35
N ILE A 91 3.98 -6.66 3.17
CA ILE A 91 3.78 -5.35 2.56
C ILE A 91 2.30 -5.18 2.24
N LEU A 92 1.64 -4.25 2.93
CA LEU A 92 0.27 -3.86 2.66
C LEU A 92 0.28 -2.71 1.63
N VAL A 93 -0.20 -2.97 0.43
CA VAL A 93 -0.23 -2.02 -0.69
C VAL A 93 -1.62 -1.38 -0.76
N LEU A 94 -1.67 -0.05 -0.64
CA LEU A 94 -2.92 0.70 -0.46
C LEU A 94 -3.36 1.40 -1.74
N GLY A 95 -4.53 1.04 -2.24
CA GLY A 95 -5.16 1.65 -3.42
C GLY A 95 -4.81 0.97 -4.74
N SER A 96 -5.47 1.42 -5.82
CA SER A 96 -5.42 0.77 -7.13
C SER A 96 -4.15 1.07 -7.94
N GLU A 97 -3.41 2.12 -7.60
CA GLU A 97 -2.26 2.59 -8.39
C GLU A 97 -0.95 1.92 -7.98
N VAL A 98 -0.76 1.70 -6.68
CA VAL A 98 0.51 1.22 -6.11
C VAL A 98 0.87 -0.20 -6.56
N PRO A 99 -0.08 -1.15 -6.72
CA PRO A 99 0.26 -2.48 -7.22
C PRO A 99 1.00 -2.44 -8.56
N SER A 100 0.53 -1.66 -9.52
CA SER A 100 1.17 -1.55 -10.83
C SER A 100 2.49 -0.79 -10.82
N LEU A 101 2.76 0.02 -9.79
CA LEU A 101 4.04 0.72 -9.60
C LEU A 101 5.14 -0.20 -9.08
N ILE A 102 4.80 -1.11 -8.16
CA ILE A 102 5.77 -2.05 -7.60
C ILE A 102 5.90 -3.35 -8.38
N ALA A 103 4.92 -3.69 -9.23
CA ALA A 103 4.91 -4.93 -10.00
C ALA A 103 6.17 -5.13 -10.87
N PRO A 104 6.72 -4.10 -11.55
CA PRO A 104 7.96 -4.26 -12.33
C PRO A 104 9.20 -4.55 -11.47
N LEU A 105 9.13 -4.39 -10.15
CA LEU A 105 10.26 -4.57 -9.24
C LEU A 105 10.44 -6.02 -8.79
N SER A 106 9.50 -6.92 -9.12
CA SER A 106 9.58 -8.33 -8.75
C SER A 106 8.84 -9.23 -9.75
N PRO A 107 9.47 -10.28 -10.29
CA PRO A 107 8.81 -11.22 -11.20
C PRO A 107 7.55 -11.86 -10.60
N GLN A 108 7.51 -12.09 -9.28
CA GLN A 108 6.37 -12.67 -8.59
C GLN A 108 5.13 -11.76 -8.61
N LEU A 109 5.32 -10.46 -8.85
CA LEU A 109 4.24 -9.47 -8.99
C LEU A 109 3.81 -9.24 -10.45
N SER A 110 4.33 -9.99 -11.42
CA SER A 110 3.97 -9.85 -12.84
C SER A 110 2.45 -9.82 -13.12
N PRO A 111 1.56 -10.57 -12.40
CA PRO A 111 0.12 -10.45 -12.58
C PRO A 111 -0.47 -9.09 -12.20
N TRP A 112 0.28 -8.26 -11.50
CA TRP A 112 -0.15 -6.90 -11.09
C TRP A 112 0.24 -5.81 -12.08
N ILE A 113 1.01 -6.13 -13.13
CA ILE A 113 1.40 -5.16 -14.17
C ILE A 113 0.16 -4.68 -14.91
N GLY A 114 -0.13 -3.38 -14.82
CA GLY A 114 -1.33 -2.77 -15.41
C GLY A 114 -2.66 -3.19 -14.80
N ALA A 115 -2.68 -4.10 -13.81
CA ALA A 115 -3.88 -4.57 -13.15
C ALA A 115 -4.45 -3.52 -12.19
N ARG A 116 -5.76 -3.42 -12.14
CA ARG A 116 -6.50 -2.73 -11.08
C ARG A 116 -6.82 -3.71 -9.95
N LEU A 117 -7.22 -3.19 -8.79
CA LEU A 117 -7.59 -4.03 -7.65
C LEU A 117 -8.60 -5.13 -7.99
N GLY A 118 -9.66 -4.79 -8.77
CA GLY A 118 -10.63 -5.79 -9.21
C GLY A 118 -10.08 -6.84 -10.18
N ASP A 119 -9.00 -6.56 -10.91
CA ASP A 119 -8.32 -7.55 -11.75
C ASP A 119 -7.51 -8.51 -10.88
N ILE A 120 -6.83 -7.97 -9.87
CA ILE A 120 -6.07 -8.74 -8.87
C ILE A 120 -7.01 -9.71 -8.13
N ASP A 121 -8.19 -9.22 -7.71
CA ASP A 121 -9.21 -10.03 -7.04
C ASP A 121 -9.73 -11.16 -7.96
N ARG A 122 -10.12 -10.84 -9.21
CA ARG A 122 -10.63 -11.83 -10.17
C ARG A 122 -9.61 -12.92 -10.50
N GLN A 123 -8.34 -12.56 -10.55
CA GLN A 123 -7.24 -13.49 -10.83
C GLN A 123 -6.76 -14.23 -9.58
N GLN A 124 -7.36 -13.95 -8.42
CA GLN A 124 -6.89 -14.46 -7.13
C GLN A 124 -5.38 -14.22 -6.95
N ALA A 125 -4.92 -13.05 -7.42
CA ALA A 125 -3.51 -12.70 -7.45
C ALA A 125 -3.03 -11.97 -6.17
N ALA A 126 -3.79 -12.05 -5.09
CA ALA A 126 -3.43 -11.63 -3.74
C ALA A 126 -3.97 -12.63 -2.71
N PRO A 127 -3.23 -12.97 -1.65
CA PRO A 127 -1.84 -12.52 -1.37
C PRO A 127 -0.83 -13.06 -2.38
N ARG A 128 0.31 -12.39 -2.50
CA ARG A 128 1.49 -12.90 -3.22
C ARG A 128 2.57 -13.22 -2.21
N SER A 129 2.75 -14.49 -1.93
CA SER A 129 3.77 -14.99 -1.02
C SER A 129 5.12 -15.14 -1.71
N ALA A 130 6.19 -15.17 -0.91
CA ALA A 130 7.57 -15.35 -1.37
C ALA A 130 8.00 -14.32 -2.44
N VAL A 131 7.52 -13.07 -2.33
CA VAL A 131 7.92 -12.00 -3.23
C VAL A 131 9.33 -11.54 -2.91
N LEU A 132 10.21 -11.65 -3.90
CA LEU A 132 11.60 -11.26 -3.81
C LEU A 132 11.84 -10.01 -4.66
N PHE A 133 12.14 -8.89 -4.01
CA PHE A 133 12.44 -7.61 -4.69
C PHE A 133 13.91 -7.48 -5.07
N THR A 134 14.82 -7.94 -4.22
CA THR A 134 16.27 -7.95 -4.45
C THR A 134 16.87 -9.16 -3.73
N PRO A 135 18.02 -9.70 -4.22
CA PRO A 135 18.63 -10.90 -3.61
C PRO A 135 19.08 -10.73 -2.15
N ASP A 136 19.32 -9.49 -1.73
CA ASP A 136 19.80 -9.12 -0.39
C ASP A 136 18.68 -8.79 0.60
N VAL A 137 17.42 -8.91 0.18
CA VAL A 137 16.23 -8.71 1.04
C VAL A 137 15.48 -10.04 1.16
N PRO A 138 15.10 -10.47 2.37
CA PRO A 138 14.26 -11.65 2.53
C PRO A 138 12.98 -11.55 1.71
N ALA A 139 12.49 -12.68 1.22
CA ALA A 139 11.19 -12.73 0.57
C ALA A 139 10.08 -12.33 1.56
N CYS A 140 9.04 -11.68 1.05
CA CYS A 140 7.93 -11.19 1.87
C CYS A 140 6.58 -11.51 1.22
N THR A 141 5.52 -11.41 2.01
CA THR A 141 4.14 -11.49 1.49
C THR A 141 3.64 -10.09 1.13
N VAL A 142 3.04 -9.95 -0.05
CA VAL A 142 2.50 -8.67 -0.55
C VAL A 142 1.00 -8.80 -0.77
N VAL A 143 0.22 -7.90 -0.18
CA VAL A 143 -1.25 -7.86 -0.31
C VAL A 143 -1.71 -6.52 -0.84
N SER A 144 -2.79 -6.52 -1.64
CA SER A 144 -3.38 -5.32 -2.22
C SER A 144 -4.73 -5.03 -1.55
N LEU A 145 -4.86 -3.81 -1.01
CA LEU A 145 -5.99 -3.35 -0.23
C LEU A 145 -6.62 -2.08 -0.83
N ILE A 146 -7.88 -1.84 -0.54
CA ILE A 146 -8.53 -0.55 -0.86
C ILE A 146 -7.77 0.59 -0.17
N HIS A 147 -7.64 1.73 -0.87
CA HIS A 147 -7.07 2.93 -0.24
C HIS A 147 -7.95 3.36 0.94
N PRO A 148 -7.39 3.52 2.15
CA PRO A 148 -8.19 3.73 3.36
C PRO A 148 -9.12 4.95 3.32
N SER A 149 -8.72 6.06 2.67
CA SER A 149 -9.57 7.25 2.54
C SER A 149 -10.83 7.01 1.70
N LEU A 150 -10.80 6.05 0.78
CA LEU A 150 -11.90 5.69 -0.11
C LEU A 150 -12.59 4.39 0.28
N ARG A 151 -12.23 3.82 1.43
CA ARG A 151 -12.68 2.50 1.88
C ARG A 151 -14.19 2.38 1.87
N HIS A 152 -14.90 3.30 2.50
CA HIS A 152 -16.37 3.25 2.61
C HIS A 152 -17.06 3.19 1.23
N ALA A 153 -16.61 4.01 0.27
CA ALA A 153 -17.20 4.02 -1.07
C ALA A 153 -16.86 2.75 -1.88
N ASN A 154 -15.66 2.21 -1.71
CA ASN A 154 -15.14 1.14 -2.55
C ASN A 154 -15.40 -0.27 -2.02
N LEU A 155 -15.67 -0.44 -0.71
CA LEU A 155 -15.98 -1.76 -0.14
C LEU A 155 -17.15 -2.44 -0.85
N ARG A 156 -18.27 -1.74 -1.06
CA ARG A 156 -19.44 -2.32 -1.75
C ARG A 156 -19.14 -2.76 -3.19
N HIS A 157 -18.27 -2.02 -3.90
CA HIS A 157 -17.87 -2.39 -5.26
C HIS A 157 -16.98 -3.64 -5.24
N ARG A 158 -16.06 -3.71 -4.29
CA ARG A 158 -15.20 -4.89 -4.10
C ARG A 158 -16.01 -6.10 -3.67
N THR A 159 -16.93 -5.95 -2.71
CA THR A 159 -17.86 -7.01 -2.28
C THR A 159 -18.64 -7.59 -3.48
N LYS A 160 -19.18 -6.71 -4.34
CA LYS A 160 -19.87 -7.16 -5.54
C LYS A 160 -18.95 -7.91 -6.51
N ALA A 161 -17.72 -7.46 -6.65
CA ALA A 161 -16.74 -8.09 -7.55
C ALA A 161 -16.25 -9.45 -7.02
N LEU A 162 -16.07 -9.58 -5.71
CA LEU A 162 -15.61 -10.81 -5.06
C LEU A 162 -16.72 -11.84 -4.84
N GLY A 163 -17.99 -11.40 -4.80
CA GLY A 163 -19.10 -12.27 -4.38
C GLY A 163 -19.09 -12.61 -2.87
N GLN A 164 -18.28 -11.92 -2.08
CA GLN A 164 -18.14 -12.09 -0.63
C GLN A 164 -17.87 -10.74 0.05
N ASP A 165 -17.93 -10.69 1.39
CA ASP A 165 -17.66 -9.46 2.13
C ASP A 165 -16.20 -9.00 1.95
N ALA A 166 -16.03 -7.87 1.26
CA ALA A 166 -14.71 -7.31 0.99
C ALA A 166 -14.01 -6.81 2.25
N HIS A 167 -14.73 -6.44 3.30
CA HIS A 167 -14.12 -6.02 4.56
C HIS A 167 -13.49 -7.22 5.27
N ALA A 168 -14.22 -8.31 5.43
CA ALA A 168 -13.71 -9.55 6.01
C ALA A 168 -12.54 -10.10 5.18
N HIS A 169 -12.65 -10.06 3.85
CA HIS A 169 -11.57 -10.45 2.96
C HIS A 169 -10.29 -9.61 3.16
N GLU A 170 -10.40 -8.30 3.33
CA GLU A 170 -9.22 -7.46 3.59
C GLU A 170 -8.60 -7.72 4.96
N VAL A 171 -9.41 -7.99 5.99
CA VAL A 171 -8.91 -8.40 7.30
C VAL A 171 -8.10 -9.71 7.15
N GLU A 172 -8.65 -10.71 6.46
CA GLU A 172 -7.99 -11.98 6.18
C GLU A 172 -6.66 -11.77 5.41
N LEU A 173 -6.63 -10.92 4.38
CA LEU A 173 -5.40 -10.62 3.64
C LEU A 173 -4.31 -10.03 4.55
N VAL A 174 -4.69 -9.12 5.46
CA VAL A 174 -3.74 -8.55 6.42
C VAL A 174 -3.24 -9.61 7.39
N GLN A 175 -4.12 -10.46 7.92
CA GLN A 175 -3.77 -11.57 8.80
C GLN A 175 -2.78 -12.51 8.11
N ARG A 176 -3.07 -12.97 6.90
CA ARG A 176 -2.17 -13.83 6.12
C ARG A 176 -0.80 -13.20 5.87
N ALA A 177 -0.75 -11.89 5.58
CA ALA A 177 0.52 -11.20 5.45
C ALA A 177 1.34 -11.18 6.75
N CYS A 178 0.70 -11.39 7.90
CA CYS A 178 1.32 -11.43 9.23
C CYS A 178 1.56 -12.85 9.76
N GLU A 179 0.69 -13.82 9.44
CA GLU A 179 0.76 -15.23 9.92
C GLU A 179 1.96 -15.98 9.35
N GLU A 180 2.32 -15.77 8.10
CA GLU A 180 3.58 -16.27 7.52
C GLU A 180 4.84 -15.75 8.27
N LEU A 181 4.61 -14.94 9.32
CA LEU A 181 5.63 -14.45 10.24
C LEU A 181 5.97 -15.43 11.38
N ASN A 182 5.11 -16.40 11.67
CA ASN A 182 5.24 -17.25 12.86
C ASN A 182 5.83 -18.64 12.59
N ASP A 183 6.01 -19.03 11.32
CA ASP A 183 6.44 -20.38 10.94
C ASP A 183 7.93 -20.52 10.56
N ASN A 184 8.80 -19.56 10.98
CA ASN A 184 10.26 -19.63 10.76
C ASN A 184 11.05 -19.41 12.03
#